data_33e3acd4a5012f072c6ff5a9fd7396cf
#
_entry.id   33e3acd4a5012f072c6ff5a9fd7396cf
#
_cell.length_a   1.000
_cell.length_b   1.000
_cell.length_c   1.000
_cell.angle_alpha   90.00
_cell.angle_beta   90.00
_cell.angle_gamma   90.00
#
_symmetry.space_group_name_H-M   'P 1'
#
loop_
_entity.id
_entity.type
_entity.pdbx_description
1 polymer ?
#
loop_
_entity_poly.entity_id
_entity_poly.type
_entity_poly.pdbx_seq_one_letter_code
_entity_poly.pdbx_strand_id
1 'polypeptide(L)'
;MKVIVVGAGMAGLAAVHTLKRAGAEVVCFESGSNVGGRVLTERRDGFVFDPGAQFFFNQYATCFRLADELGIGGERTAWLFRGAFPNKDGRFLPVVASINPKEALPNLGETFRFLAQAGIPFKAMKDFAGILPLFIRRYHEFGLVDYESALDLDRESLADFVVRMGGKAILEHLFQSVSAALTLADPEKLGAAYGMGLLKCMINGLNTFEHGLGTITERLAQEYADCIQCNSLVEKIVIENGKVKGVEVNGAFIQADVVIPALTATKLLKIAPGLPENYVQALKKVTYSACCHVVFALPCKVFPKDWYALLTPRFTKAMVAGLSDNAVKSQYYAPSGCSQISCWTYERFAHELNDMSDEEIKRALIKEVKRFLPAMPDEPLFTNIYRWREAVCIGQPGMLTAFTEIKQGHYRDVGGLYLAGEYLNMPSVESAAYSGVFAAQAALHN
;
A
#
# COMPACT_ATOMS: atom_id res chain seq x y z
N MET A 1 22.71 8.85 -23.21
CA MET A 1 21.32 9.22 -22.84
C MET A 1 21.34 9.62 -21.37
N LYS A 2 21.00 10.88 -21.09
CA LYS A 2 20.89 11.41 -19.73
C LYS A 2 19.47 11.28 -19.22
N VAL A 3 19.28 10.52 -18.15
CA VAL A 3 17.98 10.24 -17.54
C VAL A 3 17.85 10.94 -16.20
N ILE A 4 16.74 11.63 -15.99
CA ILE A 4 16.37 12.18 -14.70
C ILE A 4 15.19 11.39 -14.13
N VAL A 5 15.36 10.84 -12.91
CA VAL A 5 14.28 10.23 -12.13
C VAL A 5 13.83 11.24 -11.07
N VAL A 6 12.51 11.45 -10.94
CA VAL A 6 11.94 12.41 -9.98
C VAL A 6 11.20 11.67 -8.89
N GLY A 7 11.77 11.67 -7.68
CA GLY A 7 11.29 10.95 -6.51
C GLY A 7 12.07 9.66 -6.25
N ALA A 8 12.58 9.51 -5.04
CA ALA A 8 13.31 8.33 -4.56
C ALA A 8 12.45 7.39 -3.68
N GLY A 9 11.17 7.23 -4.01
CA GLY A 9 10.31 6.16 -3.50
C GLY A 9 10.60 4.83 -4.20
N MET A 10 9.85 3.76 -3.86
CA MET A 10 10.06 2.42 -4.43
C MET A 10 10.06 2.41 -5.96
N ALA A 11 9.16 3.16 -6.63
CA ALA A 11 9.11 3.24 -8.10
C ALA A 11 10.37 3.89 -8.67
N GLY A 12 10.81 5.03 -8.11
CA GLY A 12 11.99 5.74 -8.59
C GLY A 12 13.27 4.95 -8.36
N LEU A 13 13.43 4.33 -7.19
CA LEU A 13 14.60 3.50 -6.87
C LEU A 13 14.67 2.25 -7.76
N ALA A 14 13.53 1.62 -8.07
CA ALA A 14 13.47 0.50 -9.02
C ALA A 14 13.84 0.95 -10.45
N ALA A 15 13.45 2.15 -10.87
CA ALA A 15 13.85 2.73 -12.14
C ALA A 15 15.36 3.01 -12.17
N VAL A 16 15.91 3.65 -11.13
CA VAL A 16 17.36 3.90 -10.99
C VAL A 16 18.15 2.60 -11.09
N HIS A 17 17.76 1.58 -10.34
CA HIS A 17 18.41 0.26 -10.38
C HIS A 17 18.45 -0.31 -11.81
N THR A 18 17.31 -0.31 -12.49
CA THR A 18 17.19 -0.85 -13.86
C THR A 18 18.07 -0.08 -14.85
N LEU A 19 18.03 1.25 -14.79
CA LEU A 19 18.82 2.13 -15.67
C LEU A 19 20.33 2.01 -15.43
N LYS A 20 20.77 2.04 -14.18
CA LYS A 20 22.20 1.92 -13.81
C LYS A 20 22.76 0.57 -14.22
N ARG A 21 22.02 -0.53 -14.05
CA ARG A 21 22.45 -1.85 -14.53
C ARG A 21 22.59 -1.93 -16.05
N ALA A 22 21.81 -1.12 -16.76
CA ALA A 22 21.94 -1.00 -18.23
C ALA A 22 23.03 0.02 -18.68
N GLY A 23 23.77 0.62 -17.73
CA GLY A 23 24.84 1.56 -18.03
C GLY A 23 24.38 2.97 -18.40
N ALA A 24 23.13 3.36 -18.11
CA ALA A 24 22.64 4.71 -18.39
C ALA A 24 23.24 5.75 -17.42
N GLU A 25 23.37 6.99 -17.89
CA GLU A 25 23.69 8.14 -17.06
C GLU A 25 22.40 8.61 -16.35
N VAL A 26 22.34 8.44 -15.02
CA VAL A 26 21.13 8.67 -14.22
C VAL A 26 21.40 9.67 -13.11
N VAL A 27 20.45 10.59 -12.90
CA VAL A 27 20.36 11.42 -11.68
C VAL A 27 18.95 11.27 -11.13
N CYS A 28 18.84 11.01 -9.83
CA CYS A 28 17.56 10.92 -9.12
C CYS A 28 17.44 12.07 -8.12
N PHE A 29 16.38 12.87 -8.22
CA PHE A 29 16.07 13.96 -7.31
C PHE A 29 14.98 13.56 -6.32
N GLU A 30 15.23 13.74 -5.02
CA GLU A 30 14.27 13.54 -3.94
C GLU A 30 14.09 14.84 -3.15
N SER A 31 12.85 15.25 -2.98
CA SER A 31 12.51 16.50 -2.27
C SER A 31 12.77 16.42 -0.76
N GLY A 32 12.62 15.23 -0.18
CA GLY A 32 12.86 14.97 1.24
C GLY A 32 14.33 14.74 1.58
N SER A 33 14.60 14.67 2.87
CA SER A 33 15.94 14.31 3.40
C SER A 33 16.21 12.81 3.34
N ASN A 34 15.15 11.98 3.20
CA ASN A 34 15.24 10.53 3.22
C ASN A 34 14.60 9.94 1.96
N VAL A 35 15.13 8.79 1.55
CA VAL A 35 14.58 7.97 0.46
C VAL A 35 13.50 7.01 0.96
N GLY A 36 12.83 6.29 0.05
CA GLY A 36 11.86 5.24 0.36
C GLY A 36 10.40 5.66 0.23
N GLY A 37 10.10 6.95 0.40
CA GLY A 37 8.73 7.47 0.28
C GLY A 37 7.76 6.79 1.25
N ARG A 38 6.82 5.98 0.75
CA ARG A 38 5.88 5.20 1.57
C ARG A 38 6.39 3.80 1.97
N VAL A 39 7.61 3.44 1.58
CA VAL A 39 8.32 2.21 1.98
C VAL A 39 9.58 2.63 2.70
N LEU A 40 9.43 3.02 3.94
CA LEU A 40 10.54 3.44 4.81
C LEU A 40 10.42 2.75 6.16
N THR A 41 11.52 2.65 6.87
CA THR A 41 11.60 2.08 8.20
C THR A 41 12.32 3.05 9.13
N GLU A 42 11.79 3.22 10.32
CA GLU A 42 12.42 3.99 11.39
C GLU A 42 12.82 3.05 12.53
N ARG A 43 13.85 3.42 13.28
CA ARG A 43 14.38 2.64 14.40
C ARG A 43 14.59 3.55 15.60
N ARG A 44 14.06 3.13 16.78
CA ARG A 44 14.18 3.88 18.01
C ARG A 44 14.11 2.96 19.22
N ASP A 45 15.05 3.07 20.15
CA ASP A 45 15.04 2.38 21.44
C ASP A 45 14.81 0.86 21.35
N GLY A 46 15.40 0.21 20.31
CA GLY A 46 15.26 -1.22 20.04
C GLY A 46 13.97 -1.61 19.32
N PHE A 47 13.12 -0.66 18.95
CA PHE A 47 11.94 -0.87 18.12
C PHE A 47 12.23 -0.54 16.66
N VAL A 48 11.60 -1.31 15.77
CA VAL A 48 11.60 -1.10 14.31
C VAL A 48 10.17 -0.85 13.87
N PHE A 49 9.88 0.22 13.17
CA PHE A 49 8.52 0.53 12.69
C PHE A 49 8.52 1.05 11.27
N ASP A 50 7.48 0.65 10.56
CA ASP A 50 7.21 1.03 9.19
C ASP A 50 6.09 2.07 9.17
N PRO A 51 6.38 3.37 8.97
CA PRO A 51 5.35 4.42 8.99
C PRO A 51 4.33 4.32 7.87
N GLY A 52 4.70 3.74 6.75
CA GLY A 52 3.88 3.62 5.54
C GLY A 52 3.39 2.20 5.30
N ALA A 53 3.92 1.52 4.29
CA ALA A 53 3.58 0.13 3.99
C ALA A 53 3.87 -0.79 5.17
N GLN A 54 3.01 -1.81 5.39
CA GLN A 54 3.11 -2.66 6.57
C GLN A 54 3.62 -4.07 6.29
N PHE A 55 3.48 -4.53 5.07
CA PHE A 55 3.87 -5.85 4.62
C PHE A 55 3.94 -5.91 3.11
N PHE A 56 4.59 -6.94 2.60
CA PHE A 56 4.53 -7.37 1.21
C PHE A 56 3.63 -8.59 1.12
N PHE A 57 2.89 -8.70 0.02
CA PHE A 57 2.20 -9.94 -0.29
C PHE A 57 3.13 -10.94 -0.98
N ASN A 58 2.85 -12.24 -0.84
CA ASN A 58 3.63 -13.30 -1.50
C ASN A 58 3.69 -13.17 -3.03
N GLN A 59 2.77 -12.40 -3.64
CA GLN A 59 2.74 -12.15 -5.08
C GLN A 59 3.65 -10.99 -5.54
N TYR A 60 4.43 -10.37 -4.66
CA TYR A 60 5.30 -9.25 -5.00
C TYR A 60 6.58 -9.70 -5.73
N ALA A 61 6.40 -10.23 -6.95
CA ALA A 61 7.48 -10.83 -7.73
C ALA A 61 8.61 -9.84 -8.06
N THR A 62 8.27 -8.58 -8.44
CA THR A 62 9.27 -7.56 -8.75
C THR A 62 10.06 -7.14 -7.52
N CYS A 63 9.35 -6.89 -6.39
CA CYS A 63 10.02 -6.54 -5.13
C CYS A 63 10.96 -7.64 -4.66
N PHE A 64 10.55 -8.91 -4.75
CA PHE A 64 11.37 -10.04 -4.32
C PHE A 64 12.55 -10.27 -5.25
N ARG A 65 12.38 -10.13 -6.57
CA ARG A 65 13.48 -10.18 -7.53
C ARG A 65 14.52 -9.08 -7.24
N LEU A 66 14.08 -7.85 -7.02
CA LEU A 66 14.99 -6.75 -6.63
C LEU A 66 15.72 -7.06 -5.32
N ALA A 67 15.05 -7.61 -4.32
CA ALA A 67 15.68 -8.02 -3.07
C ALA A 67 16.76 -9.12 -3.29
N ASP A 68 16.46 -10.10 -4.14
CA ASP A 68 17.43 -11.16 -4.49
C ASP A 68 18.64 -10.58 -5.25
N GLU A 69 18.40 -9.68 -6.21
CA GLU A 69 19.47 -8.97 -6.96
C GLU A 69 20.38 -8.09 -6.07
N LEU A 70 19.84 -7.58 -4.96
CA LEU A 70 20.53 -6.80 -3.96
C LEU A 70 21.22 -7.65 -2.86
N GLY A 71 21.04 -8.97 -2.90
CA GLY A 71 21.60 -9.89 -1.91
C GLY A 71 20.91 -9.93 -0.56
N ILE A 72 19.72 -9.34 -0.44
CA ILE A 72 18.92 -9.28 0.80
C ILE A 72 17.71 -10.22 0.78
N GLY A 73 17.59 -11.08 -0.24
CA GLY A 73 16.47 -12.02 -0.35
C GLY A 73 16.32 -12.96 0.84
N GLY A 74 17.44 -13.33 1.48
CA GLY A 74 17.46 -14.18 2.69
C GLY A 74 16.94 -13.50 3.97
N GLU A 75 16.80 -12.18 4.00
CA GLU A 75 16.30 -11.42 5.14
C GLU A 75 14.75 -11.35 5.16
N ARG A 76 14.10 -11.97 4.20
CA ARG A 76 12.62 -12.03 4.14
C ARG A 76 12.08 -13.00 5.17
N THR A 77 11.05 -12.56 5.89
CA THR A 77 10.28 -13.39 6.82
C THR A 77 8.84 -13.47 6.35
N ALA A 78 8.39 -14.69 6.01
CA ALA A 78 7.01 -14.97 5.69
C ALA A 78 6.21 -15.24 6.97
N TRP A 79 4.99 -14.72 7.04
CA TRP A 79 4.09 -14.97 8.17
C TRP A 79 2.64 -15.05 7.72
N LEU A 80 1.84 -15.72 8.54
CA LEU A 80 0.43 -15.92 8.28
C LEU A 80 -0.37 -14.78 8.91
N PHE A 81 -1.32 -14.19 8.16
CA PHE A 81 -2.25 -13.27 8.74
C PHE A 81 -3.14 -13.97 9.76
N ARG A 82 -2.91 -13.67 11.02
CA ARG A 82 -3.78 -14.02 12.14
C ARG A 82 -4.36 -12.75 12.71
N GLY A 83 -5.67 -12.64 12.72
CA GLY A 83 -6.35 -11.44 13.20
C GLY A 83 -7.68 -11.78 13.84
N ALA A 84 -8.40 -10.73 14.21
CA ALA A 84 -9.75 -10.88 14.72
C ALA A 84 -10.64 -9.71 14.30
N PHE A 85 -11.94 -9.97 14.33
CA PHE A 85 -13.00 -8.97 14.15
C PHE A 85 -13.88 -8.95 15.41
N PRO A 86 -14.25 -7.79 15.95
CA PRO A 86 -15.27 -7.73 16.96
C PRO A 86 -16.65 -8.02 16.33
N ASN A 87 -17.44 -8.89 16.94
CA ASN A 87 -18.84 -9.03 16.59
C ASN A 87 -19.67 -7.89 17.21
N LYS A 88 -20.99 -7.89 16.95
CA LYS A 88 -21.90 -6.87 17.51
C LYS A 88 -21.99 -6.86 19.04
N ASP A 89 -21.65 -7.98 19.69
CA ASP A 89 -21.60 -8.12 21.14
C ASP A 89 -20.24 -7.73 21.74
N GLY A 90 -19.30 -7.26 20.91
CA GLY A 90 -17.95 -6.89 21.31
C GLY A 90 -16.99 -8.07 21.52
N ARG A 91 -17.40 -9.30 21.17
CA ARG A 91 -16.51 -10.48 21.24
C ARG A 91 -15.60 -10.52 20.03
N PHE A 92 -14.34 -10.84 20.25
CA PHE A 92 -13.38 -11.02 19.17
C PHE A 92 -13.51 -12.40 18.55
N LEU A 93 -13.69 -12.42 17.24
CA LEU A 93 -13.77 -13.62 16.42
C LEU A 93 -12.45 -13.77 15.67
N PRO A 94 -11.62 -14.76 16.01
CA PRO A 94 -10.36 -14.97 15.32
C PRO A 94 -10.58 -15.40 13.88
N VAL A 95 -9.69 -14.95 12.99
CA VAL A 95 -9.65 -15.33 11.59
C VAL A 95 -8.22 -15.55 11.14
N VAL A 96 -8.04 -16.58 10.35
CA VAL A 96 -6.77 -16.88 9.65
C VAL A 96 -7.06 -16.83 8.16
N ALA A 97 -6.32 -15.99 7.44
CA ALA A 97 -6.46 -15.89 5.99
C ALA A 97 -5.36 -16.72 5.31
N SER A 98 -5.70 -17.91 4.82
CA SER A 98 -4.82 -18.73 4.00
C SER A 98 -5.61 -19.69 3.11
N ILE A 99 -5.12 -19.89 1.88
CA ILE A 99 -5.56 -20.96 0.97
C ILE A 99 -4.61 -22.15 0.98
N ASN A 100 -3.48 -22.05 1.68
CA ASN A 100 -2.56 -23.16 1.84
C ASN A 100 -3.22 -24.24 2.74
N PRO A 101 -3.46 -25.47 2.25
CA PRO A 101 -4.13 -26.50 3.05
C PRO A 101 -3.42 -26.82 4.37
N LYS A 102 -2.10 -26.74 4.41
CA LYS A 102 -1.31 -26.98 5.63
C LYS A 102 -1.58 -25.95 6.72
N GLU A 103 -1.97 -24.74 6.34
CA GLU A 103 -2.29 -23.64 7.23
C GLU A 103 -3.80 -23.52 7.47
N ALA A 104 -4.62 -23.74 6.44
CA ALA A 104 -6.07 -23.63 6.50
C ALA A 104 -6.71 -24.77 7.32
N LEU A 105 -6.29 -26.02 7.10
CA LEU A 105 -6.88 -27.19 7.78
C LEU A 105 -6.81 -27.14 9.31
N PRO A 106 -5.66 -26.80 9.94
CA PRO A 106 -5.59 -26.69 11.41
C PRO A 106 -6.49 -25.57 11.98
N ASN A 107 -6.82 -24.57 11.17
CA ASN A 107 -7.60 -23.39 11.58
C ASN A 107 -9.08 -23.47 11.14
N LEU A 108 -9.54 -24.56 10.54
CA LEU A 108 -10.93 -24.73 10.09
C LEU A 108 -11.93 -24.51 11.24
N GLY A 109 -11.63 -24.98 12.43
CA GLY A 109 -12.49 -24.80 13.60
C GLY A 109 -12.68 -23.33 13.97
N GLU A 110 -11.64 -22.51 13.83
CA GLU A 110 -11.72 -21.04 14.03
C GLU A 110 -12.53 -20.39 12.93
N THR A 111 -12.33 -20.79 11.68
CA THR A 111 -13.11 -20.32 10.53
C THR A 111 -14.60 -20.62 10.67
N PHE A 112 -14.97 -21.86 11.06
CA PHE A 112 -16.36 -22.21 11.33
C PHE A 112 -16.94 -21.43 12.51
N ARG A 113 -16.19 -21.25 13.59
CA ARG A 113 -16.59 -20.43 14.74
C ARG A 113 -16.82 -18.98 14.33
N PHE A 114 -15.93 -18.41 13.52
CA PHE A 114 -16.09 -17.07 12.94
C PHE A 114 -17.40 -16.97 12.16
N LEU A 115 -17.63 -17.86 11.21
CA LEU A 115 -18.87 -17.85 10.40
C LEU A 115 -20.12 -17.99 11.25
N ALA A 116 -20.11 -18.83 12.29
CA ALA A 116 -21.25 -19.05 13.17
C ALA A 116 -21.52 -17.87 14.13
N GLN A 117 -20.48 -17.14 14.56
CA GLN A 117 -20.59 -16.10 15.61
C GLN A 117 -20.45 -14.67 15.07
N ALA A 118 -20.06 -14.49 13.82
CA ALA A 118 -19.93 -13.16 13.19
C ALA A 118 -21.29 -12.46 13.01
N GLY A 119 -22.39 -13.13 13.30
CA GLY A 119 -23.73 -12.60 13.07
C GLY A 119 -24.07 -12.47 11.59
N ILE A 120 -23.33 -13.17 10.71
CA ILE A 120 -23.61 -13.23 9.28
C ILE A 120 -24.88 -14.08 9.10
N PRO A 121 -25.99 -13.54 8.56
CA PRO A 121 -27.20 -14.30 8.34
C PRO A 121 -26.92 -15.51 7.42
N PHE A 122 -27.52 -16.66 7.70
CA PHE A 122 -27.36 -17.86 6.87
C PHE A 122 -27.65 -17.60 5.38
N LYS A 123 -28.62 -16.72 5.10
CA LYS A 123 -28.89 -16.25 3.73
C LYS A 123 -27.67 -15.59 3.11
N ALA A 124 -26.95 -14.74 3.84
CA ALA A 124 -25.76 -14.06 3.33
C ALA A 124 -24.58 -15.03 3.12
N MET A 125 -24.46 -16.08 3.91
CA MET A 125 -23.50 -17.16 3.64
C MET A 125 -23.84 -17.91 2.34
N LYS A 126 -25.13 -18.14 2.07
CA LYS A 126 -25.59 -18.72 0.81
C LYS A 126 -25.34 -17.76 -0.37
N ASP A 127 -25.55 -16.45 -0.15
CA ASP A 127 -25.29 -15.43 -1.16
C ASP A 127 -23.79 -15.27 -1.45
N PHE A 128 -22.93 -15.42 -0.44
CA PHE A 128 -21.46 -15.47 -0.62
C PHE A 128 -21.02 -16.62 -1.53
N ALA A 129 -21.76 -17.73 -1.53
CA ALA A 129 -21.55 -18.83 -2.48
C ALA A 129 -21.66 -18.38 -3.96
N GLY A 130 -22.25 -17.23 -4.26
CA GLY A 130 -22.28 -16.62 -5.58
C GLY A 130 -20.94 -15.98 -6.00
N ILE A 131 -20.21 -15.38 -5.06
CA ILE A 131 -18.90 -14.74 -5.34
C ILE A 131 -17.80 -15.79 -5.52
N LEU A 132 -17.81 -16.83 -4.71
CA LEU A 132 -16.73 -17.82 -4.65
C LEU A 132 -16.48 -18.55 -5.99
N PRO A 133 -17.48 -19.06 -6.72
CA PRO A 133 -17.26 -19.69 -8.04
C PRO A 133 -16.68 -18.70 -9.07
N LEU A 134 -17.13 -17.45 -9.05
CA LEU A 134 -16.60 -16.42 -9.92
C LEU A 134 -15.14 -16.14 -9.57
N PHE A 135 -14.82 -15.98 -8.28
CA PHE A 135 -13.46 -15.75 -7.80
C PHE A 135 -12.52 -16.90 -8.18
N ILE A 136 -12.93 -18.15 -7.97
CA ILE A 136 -12.13 -19.34 -8.32
C ILE A 136 -11.91 -19.40 -9.84
N ARG A 137 -12.95 -19.22 -10.64
CA ARG A 137 -12.85 -19.27 -12.11
C ARG A 137 -11.93 -18.20 -12.68
N ARG A 138 -11.99 -16.99 -12.12
CA ARG A 138 -11.23 -15.81 -12.57
C ARG A 138 -9.98 -15.53 -11.73
N TYR A 139 -9.59 -16.45 -10.85
CA TYR A 139 -8.49 -16.26 -9.90
C TYR A 139 -7.19 -15.77 -10.56
N HIS A 140 -6.86 -16.29 -11.74
CA HIS A 140 -5.64 -15.93 -12.47
C HIS A 140 -5.71 -14.51 -13.04
N GLU A 141 -6.89 -13.96 -13.27
CA GLU A 141 -7.09 -12.63 -13.84
C GLU A 141 -6.84 -11.50 -12.81
N PHE A 142 -6.91 -11.80 -11.52
CA PHE A 142 -6.71 -10.83 -10.45
C PHE A 142 -5.23 -10.71 -10.07
N GLY A 143 -4.40 -10.29 -11.03
CA GLY A 143 -2.99 -9.95 -10.80
C GLY A 143 -2.83 -8.48 -10.44
N LEU A 144 -1.77 -8.13 -9.70
CA LEU A 144 -1.49 -6.73 -9.36
C LEU A 144 -0.97 -5.93 -10.56
N VAL A 145 -0.27 -6.59 -11.45
CA VAL A 145 0.36 -5.99 -12.65
C VAL A 145 -0.16 -6.60 -13.94
N ASP A 146 -0.67 -7.84 -13.90
CA ASP A 146 -1.28 -8.58 -15.01
C ASP A 146 -2.79 -8.70 -14.75
N TYR A 147 -3.54 -7.62 -14.99
CA TYR A 147 -4.96 -7.50 -14.62
C TYR A 147 -5.87 -7.20 -15.83
N GLU A 148 -5.32 -7.12 -17.03
CA GLU A 148 -6.05 -6.69 -18.22
C GLU A 148 -7.29 -7.54 -18.51
N SER A 149 -7.26 -8.83 -18.16
CA SER A 149 -8.41 -9.73 -18.28
C SER A 149 -9.54 -9.43 -17.29
N ALA A 150 -9.28 -8.62 -16.25
CA ALA A 150 -10.26 -8.23 -15.24
C ALA A 150 -10.81 -6.80 -15.44
N LEU A 151 -10.46 -6.10 -16.52
CA LEU A 151 -10.89 -4.72 -16.79
C LEU A 151 -12.40 -4.56 -16.96
N ASP A 152 -13.13 -5.62 -17.27
CA ASP A 152 -14.59 -5.61 -17.27
C ASP A 152 -15.18 -5.28 -15.90
N LEU A 153 -14.47 -5.61 -14.81
CA LEU A 153 -14.83 -5.29 -13.43
C LEU A 153 -14.33 -3.91 -12.97
N ASP A 154 -13.54 -3.20 -13.77
CA ASP A 154 -13.08 -1.85 -13.45
C ASP A 154 -14.17 -0.78 -13.62
N ARG A 155 -15.40 -1.17 -14.03
CA ARG A 155 -16.52 -0.28 -14.32
C ARG A 155 -17.44 -0.02 -13.12
N GLU A 156 -17.37 -0.83 -12.09
CA GLU A 156 -18.24 -0.75 -10.91
C GLU A 156 -17.39 -0.73 -9.61
N SER A 157 -18.01 -0.21 -8.54
CA SER A 157 -17.37 -0.25 -7.22
C SER A 157 -17.33 -1.67 -6.65
N LEU A 158 -16.38 -1.93 -5.75
CA LEU A 158 -16.35 -3.18 -4.99
C LEU A 158 -17.64 -3.38 -4.20
N ALA A 159 -18.22 -2.30 -3.65
CA ALA A 159 -19.47 -2.37 -2.91
C ALA A 159 -20.64 -2.82 -3.80
N ASP A 160 -20.81 -2.21 -4.97
CA ASP A 160 -21.89 -2.57 -5.91
C ASP A 160 -21.72 -4.01 -6.40
N PHE A 161 -20.50 -4.39 -6.77
CA PHE A 161 -20.17 -5.76 -7.16
C PHE A 161 -20.53 -6.78 -6.07
N VAL A 162 -20.08 -6.55 -4.83
CA VAL A 162 -20.31 -7.46 -3.72
C VAL A 162 -21.81 -7.53 -3.36
N VAL A 163 -22.50 -6.40 -3.35
CA VAL A 163 -23.96 -6.38 -3.08
C VAL A 163 -24.73 -7.17 -4.15
N ARG A 164 -24.37 -7.01 -5.41
CA ARG A 164 -25.00 -7.71 -6.53
C ARG A 164 -24.74 -9.22 -6.49
N MET A 165 -23.56 -9.65 -6.10
CA MET A 165 -23.14 -11.05 -6.14
C MET A 165 -23.35 -11.80 -4.82
N GLY A 166 -23.24 -11.14 -3.67
CA GLY A 166 -23.22 -11.77 -2.35
C GLY A 166 -24.05 -11.06 -1.29
N GLY A 167 -24.71 -9.96 -1.66
CA GLY A 167 -25.62 -9.22 -0.78
C GLY A 167 -24.94 -8.30 0.23
N LYS A 168 -25.74 -7.38 0.78
CA LYS A 168 -25.27 -6.32 1.69
C LYS A 168 -24.61 -6.85 2.97
N ALA A 169 -25.04 -7.98 3.50
CA ALA A 169 -24.50 -8.52 4.74
C ALA A 169 -23.02 -8.94 4.58
N ILE A 170 -22.66 -9.54 3.47
CA ILE A 170 -21.27 -9.91 3.17
C ILE A 170 -20.40 -8.66 2.98
N LEU A 171 -20.93 -7.63 2.34
CA LEU A 171 -20.25 -6.35 2.24
C LEU A 171 -19.88 -5.80 3.62
N GLU A 172 -20.86 -5.70 4.52
CA GLU A 172 -20.70 -5.06 5.84
C GLU A 172 -19.82 -5.86 6.81
N HIS A 173 -19.91 -7.20 6.76
CA HIS A 173 -19.21 -8.05 7.73
C HIS A 173 -17.81 -8.49 7.29
N LEU A 174 -17.52 -8.49 5.99
CA LEU A 174 -16.24 -8.98 5.48
C LEU A 174 -15.53 -7.95 4.61
N PHE A 175 -16.08 -7.62 3.44
CA PHE A 175 -15.38 -6.82 2.45
C PHE A 175 -15.07 -5.39 2.92
N GLN A 176 -15.98 -4.78 3.70
CA GLN A 176 -15.77 -3.43 4.23
C GLN A 176 -14.56 -3.38 5.17
N SER A 177 -14.45 -4.32 6.10
CA SER A 177 -13.32 -4.34 7.04
C SER A 177 -11.98 -4.63 6.36
N VAL A 178 -11.99 -5.58 5.41
CA VAL A 178 -10.77 -5.95 4.68
C VAL A 178 -10.31 -4.80 3.78
N SER A 179 -11.21 -4.20 3.00
CA SER A 179 -10.86 -3.06 2.15
C SER A 179 -10.37 -1.87 2.98
N ALA A 180 -11.06 -1.54 4.07
CA ALA A 180 -10.65 -0.43 4.93
C ALA A 180 -9.30 -0.68 5.60
N ALA A 181 -9.00 -1.90 6.03
CA ALA A 181 -7.69 -2.23 6.61
C ALA A 181 -6.54 -2.15 5.60
N LEU A 182 -6.80 -2.42 4.32
CA LEU A 182 -5.79 -2.42 3.26
C LEU A 182 -5.64 -1.05 2.57
N THR A 183 -6.74 -0.31 2.43
CA THR A 183 -6.77 0.94 1.65
C THR A 183 -7.17 2.16 2.45
N LEU A 184 -7.59 1.97 3.72
CA LEU A 184 -8.11 3.01 4.63
C LEU A 184 -9.41 3.66 4.13
N ALA A 185 -9.94 3.18 3.02
CA ALA A 185 -11.14 3.65 2.36
C ALA A 185 -12.26 2.60 2.39
N ASP A 186 -13.49 3.08 2.29
CA ASP A 186 -14.66 2.21 2.21
C ASP A 186 -14.78 1.60 0.79
N PRO A 187 -15.36 0.38 0.67
CA PRO A 187 -15.43 -0.37 -0.59
C PRO A 187 -16.25 0.32 -1.70
N GLU A 188 -17.03 1.32 -1.35
CA GLU A 188 -17.76 2.18 -2.27
C GLU A 188 -16.83 3.03 -3.17
N LYS A 189 -15.59 3.29 -2.69
CA LYS A 189 -14.57 4.04 -3.44
C LYS A 189 -13.67 3.15 -4.29
N LEU A 190 -13.57 1.86 -4.00
CA LEU A 190 -12.69 0.92 -4.69
C LEU A 190 -13.34 0.33 -5.94
N GLY A 191 -12.58 0.13 -7.00
CA GLY A 191 -12.99 -0.68 -8.16
C GLY A 191 -13.09 -2.17 -7.80
N ALA A 192 -14.05 -2.87 -8.38
CA ALA A 192 -14.27 -4.28 -8.11
C ALA A 192 -13.06 -5.14 -8.50
N ALA A 193 -12.42 -4.86 -9.65
CA ALA A 193 -11.19 -5.55 -10.07
C ALA A 193 -10.10 -5.46 -9.00
N TYR A 194 -9.85 -4.25 -8.48
CA TYR A 194 -8.85 -4.01 -7.45
C TYR A 194 -9.20 -4.73 -6.14
N GLY A 195 -10.46 -4.62 -5.69
CA GLY A 195 -10.92 -5.31 -4.47
C GLY A 195 -10.74 -6.83 -4.52
N MET A 196 -11.02 -7.44 -5.67
CA MET A 196 -10.81 -8.88 -5.89
C MET A 196 -9.31 -9.24 -5.94
N GLY A 197 -8.47 -8.38 -6.50
CA GLY A 197 -7.00 -8.49 -6.44
C GLY A 197 -6.46 -8.45 -5.01
N LEU A 198 -6.95 -7.53 -4.19
CA LEU A 198 -6.59 -7.46 -2.77
C LEU A 198 -7.02 -8.71 -2.00
N LEU A 199 -8.22 -9.23 -2.25
CA LEU A 199 -8.67 -10.49 -1.64
C LEU A 199 -7.72 -11.65 -2.00
N LYS A 200 -7.35 -11.78 -3.29
CA LYS A 200 -6.37 -12.78 -3.74
C LYS A 200 -5.04 -12.64 -2.99
N CYS A 201 -4.55 -11.42 -2.82
CA CYS A 201 -3.29 -11.16 -2.13
C CYS A 201 -3.35 -11.58 -0.65
N MET A 202 -4.41 -11.20 0.06
CA MET A 202 -4.57 -11.49 1.49
C MET A 202 -4.55 -12.98 1.81
N ILE A 203 -5.16 -13.82 0.96
CA ILE A 203 -5.24 -15.27 1.22
C ILE A 203 -3.97 -16.04 0.83
N ASN A 204 -3.00 -15.39 0.19
CA ASN A 204 -1.74 -16.01 -0.24
C ASN A 204 -0.57 -15.79 0.72
N GLY A 205 -0.78 -15.09 1.82
CA GLY A 205 0.23 -14.84 2.84
C GLY A 205 1.02 -13.54 2.67
N LEU A 206 1.73 -13.20 3.72
CA LEU A 206 2.41 -11.94 3.93
C LEU A 206 3.90 -12.13 4.16
N ASN A 207 4.68 -11.11 3.82
CA ASN A 207 6.12 -11.04 4.07
C ASN A 207 6.52 -9.68 4.65
N THR A 208 7.63 -9.69 5.36
CA THR A 208 8.39 -8.50 5.74
C THR A 208 9.88 -8.78 5.55
N PHE A 209 10.71 -7.76 5.76
CA PHE A 209 12.13 -7.96 6.05
C PHE A 209 12.33 -7.95 7.57
N GLU A 210 13.30 -8.72 8.06
CA GLU A 210 13.57 -8.86 9.49
C GLU A 210 13.75 -7.54 10.22
N HIS A 211 14.38 -6.56 9.56
CA HIS A 211 14.71 -5.24 10.09
C HIS A 211 13.86 -4.10 9.53
N GLY A 212 12.66 -4.40 9.00
CA GLY A 212 11.70 -3.43 8.46
C GLY A 212 11.60 -3.44 6.94
N LEU A 213 10.45 -3.01 6.43
CA LEU A 213 10.18 -3.01 4.99
C LEU A 213 11.08 -2.06 4.20
N GLY A 214 11.56 -0.98 4.85
CA GLY A 214 12.50 -0.03 4.26
C GLY A 214 13.87 -0.61 3.92
N THR A 215 14.21 -1.81 4.41
CA THR A 215 15.47 -2.49 4.08
C THR A 215 15.73 -2.52 2.57
N ILE A 216 14.70 -2.77 1.75
CA ILE A 216 14.86 -2.80 0.29
C ILE A 216 15.16 -1.42 -0.30
N THR A 217 14.48 -0.37 0.15
CA THR A 217 14.69 1.00 -0.34
C THR A 217 15.98 1.60 0.19
N GLU A 218 16.36 1.29 1.43
CA GLU A 218 17.65 1.65 2.03
C GLU A 218 18.81 1.01 1.25
N ARG A 219 18.67 -0.27 0.91
CA ARG A 219 19.70 -0.99 0.14
C ARG A 219 19.85 -0.47 -1.28
N LEU A 220 18.72 -0.20 -1.98
CA LEU A 220 18.75 0.44 -3.30
C LEU A 220 19.40 1.82 -3.24
N ALA A 221 19.07 2.64 -2.26
CA ALA A 221 19.66 3.96 -2.12
C ALA A 221 21.16 3.91 -1.77
N GLN A 222 21.58 2.94 -0.98
CA GLN A 222 22.99 2.72 -0.66
C GLN A 222 23.80 2.29 -1.90
N GLU A 223 23.25 1.38 -2.71
CA GLU A 223 23.87 0.89 -3.94
C GLU A 223 24.08 2.00 -4.97
N TYR A 224 23.15 2.97 -5.05
CA TYR A 224 23.14 4.05 -6.05
C TYR A 224 23.27 5.44 -5.42
N ALA A 225 23.95 5.55 -4.28
CA ALA A 225 24.13 6.82 -3.56
C ALA A 225 24.81 7.92 -4.40
N ASP A 226 25.64 7.51 -5.38
CA ASP A 226 26.35 8.40 -6.29
C ASP A 226 25.43 9.23 -7.19
N CYS A 227 24.22 8.75 -7.47
CA CYS A 227 23.29 9.41 -8.37
C CYS A 227 21.98 9.90 -7.70
N ILE A 228 21.80 9.71 -6.39
CA ILE A 228 20.61 10.16 -5.66
C ILE A 228 20.92 11.46 -4.92
N GLN A 229 20.12 12.49 -5.17
CA GLN A 229 20.23 13.80 -4.54
C GLN A 229 18.96 14.09 -3.72
N CYS A 230 19.09 13.98 -2.39
CA CYS A 230 18.04 14.37 -1.45
C CYS A 230 17.98 15.91 -1.29
N ASN A 231 16.93 16.43 -0.64
CA ASN A 231 16.67 17.86 -0.45
C ASN A 231 16.66 18.65 -1.78
N SER A 232 16.25 17.99 -2.86
CA SER A 232 16.28 18.52 -4.23
C SER A 232 14.87 18.46 -4.82
N LEU A 233 14.12 19.54 -4.61
CA LEU A 233 12.74 19.67 -5.09
C LEU A 233 12.74 19.94 -6.60
N VAL A 234 12.14 19.02 -7.37
CA VAL A 234 11.79 19.29 -8.76
C VAL A 234 10.50 20.12 -8.80
N GLU A 235 10.61 21.32 -9.28
CA GLU A 235 9.52 22.30 -9.31
C GLU A 235 8.70 22.19 -10.60
N LYS A 236 9.35 21.75 -11.71
CA LYS A 236 8.71 21.61 -13.00
C LYS A 236 9.39 20.59 -13.91
N ILE A 237 8.59 19.85 -14.65
CA ILE A 237 9.02 19.07 -15.81
C ILE A 237 8.74 19.91 -17.07
N VAL A 238 9.80 20.23 -17.81
CA VAL A 238 9.70 21.06 -18.99
C VAL A 238 9.40 20.21 -20.21
N ILE A 239 8.22 20.38 -20.80
CA ILE A 239 7.75 19.69 -22.00
C ILE A 239 7.50 20.75 -23.07
N GLU A 240 8.17 20.63 -24.22
CA GLU A 240 8.01 21.54 -25.36
C GLU A 240 7.91 20.75 -26.65
N ASN A 241 6.96 21.15 -27.50
CA ASN A 241 6.72 20.48 -28.80
C ASN A 241 6.56 18.96 -28.69
N GLY A 242 5.83 18.47 -27.66
CA GLY A 242 5.58 17.05 -27.43
C GLY A 242 6.81 16.27 -26.95
N LYS A 243 7.87 16.92 -26.46
CA LYS A 243 9.08 16.26 -25.94
C LYS A 243 9.52 16.87 -24.61
N VAL A 244 10.02 16.00 -23.74
CA VAL A 244 10.72 16.44 -22.53
C VAL A 244 12.00 17.19 -22.90
N LYS A 245 12.31 18.27 -22.18
CA LYS A 245 13.57 19.01 -22.29
C LYS A 245 14.46 18.84 -21.05
N GLY A 246 13.86 18.57 -19.91
CA GLY A 246 14.51 18.46 -18.63
C GLY A 246 13.60 18.83 -17.48
N VAL A 247 14.18 19.24 -16.37
CA VAL A 247 13.47 19.64 -15.16
C VAL A 247 14.01 20.95 -14.59
N GLU A 248 13.19 21.65 -13.83
CA GLU A 248 13.60 22.76 -12.97
C GLU A 248 13.77 22.25 -11.54
N VAL A 249 14.96 22.42 -10.96
CA VAL A 249 15.31 21.96 -9.61
C VAL A 249 15.93 23.12 -8.85
N ASN A 250 15.35 23.54 -7.73
CA ASN A 250 15.84 24.67 -6.93
C ASN A 250 16.11 25.92 -7.78
N GLY A 251 15.23 26.23 -8.73
CA GLY A 251 15.31 27.37 -9.64
C GLY A 251 16.30 27.21 -10.80
N ALA A 252 17.02 26.08 -10.94
CA ALA A 252 17.95 25.82 -12.04
C ALA A 252 17.36 24.81 -13.03
N PHE A 253 17.50 25.12 -14.35
CA PHE A 253 17.12 24.17 -15.39
C PHE A 253 18.21 23.12 -15.61
N ILE A 254 17.81 21.85 -15.57
CA ILE A 254 18.70 20.69 -15.83
C ILE A 254 18.16 19.95 -17.05
N GLN A 255 18.95 19.97 -18.13
CA GLN A 255 18.60 19.28 -19.37
C GLN A 255 18.64 17.75 -19.20
N ALA A 256 17.70 17.06 -19.82
CA ALA A 256 17.65 15.59 -19.91
C ALA A 256 17.06 15.12 -21.22
N ASP A 257 17.48 13.94 -21.67
CA ASP A 257 16.89 13.24 -22.81
C ASP A 257 15.59 12.52 -22.40
N VAL A 258 15.57 12.05 -21.15
CA VAL A 258 14.47 11.30 -20.54
C VAL A 258 14.18 11.79 -19.14
N VAL A 259 12.90 11.89 -18.78
CA VAL A 259 12.43 12.11 -17.41
C VAL A 259 11.46 10.99 -17.01
N ILE A 260 11.72 10.38 -15.85
CA ILE A 260 10.85 9.38 -15.21
C ILE A 260 10.28 9.97 -13.93
N PRO A 261 9.07 10.56 -13.95
CA PRO A 261 8.40 11.03 -12.73
C PRO A 261 7.85 9.85 -11.94
N ALA A 262 8.45 9.58 -10.79
CA ALA A 262 8.06 8.55 -9.83
C ALA A 262 7.37 9.18 -8.60
N LEU A 263 6.31 9.94 -8.86
CA LEU A 263 5.58 10.78 -7.91
C LEU A 263 4.15 10.29 -7.74
N THR A 264 3.43 10.81 -6.73
CA THR A 264 1.96 10.69 -6.70
C THR A 264 1.35 11.43 -7.89
N ALA A 265 0.19 10.97 -8.38
CA ALA A 265 -0.50 11.57 -9.52
C ALA A 265 -0.79 13.07 -9.29
N THR A 266 -1.16 13.42 -8.09
CA THR A 266 -1.45 14.82 -7.68
C THR A 266 -0.22 15.73 -7.74
N LYS A 267 0.96 15.22 -7.35
CA LYS A 267 2.22 15.96 -7.47
C LYS A 267 2.64 16.08 -8.93
N LEU A 268 2.52 15.03 -9.71
CA LEU A 268 2.84 15.05 -11.14
C LEU A 268 2.01 16.08 -11.90
N LEU A 269 0.69 16.14 -11.66
CA LEU A 269 -0.20 17.14 -12.26
C LEU A 269 0.23 18.58 -11.96
N LYS A 270 0.80 18.83 -10.78
CA LYS A 270 1.25 20.17 -10.39
C LYS A 270 2.52 20.61 -11.12
N ILE A 271 3.46 19.68 -11.34
CA ILE A 271 4.79 20.03 -11.87
C ILE A 271 4.95 19.78 -13.37
N ALA A 272 3.98 19.14 -14.02
CA ALA A 272 4.04 18.82 -15.46
C ALA A 272 2.88 19.46 -16.25
N PRO A 273 2.82 20.81 -16.37
CA PRO A 273 1.70 21.50 -17.01
C PRO A 273 1.59 21.24 -18.53
N GLY A 274 2.64 20.71 -19.15
CA GLY A 274 2.68 20.36 -20.57
C GLY A 274 2.22 18.94 -20.91
N LEU A 275 1.60 18.21 -19.96
CA LEU A 275 1.07 16.88 -20.22
C LEU A 275 -0.12 16.93 -21.21
N PRO A 276 -0.24 15.93 -22.10
CA PRO A 276 -1.41 15.75 -22.97
C PRO A 276 -2.69 15.54 -22.16
N GLU A 277 -3.83 15.91 -22.73
CA GLU A 277 -5.12 15.87 -22.03
C GLU A 277 -5.51 14.44 -21.57
N ASN A 278 -5.22 13.40 -22.36
CA ASN A 278 -5.47 12.01 -21.98
C ASN A 278 -4.70 11.62 -20.69
N TYR A 279 -3.44 12.07 -20.53
CA TYR A 279 -2.65 11.88 -19.30
C TYR A 279 -3.26 12.64 -18.13
N VAL A 280 -3.63 13.90 -18.35
CA VAL A 280 -4.26 14.74 -17.34
C VAL A 280 -5.57 14.12 -16.84
N GLN A 281 -6.42 13.63 -17.74
CA GLN A 281 -7.69 13.00 -17.39
C GLN A 281 -7.50 11.67 -16.66
N ALA A 282 -6.52 10.86 -17.04
CA ALA A 282 -6.19 9.63 -16.32
C ALA A 282 -5.65 9.92 -14.91
N LEU A 283 -4.72 10.88 -14.77
CA LEU A 283 -4.15 11.28 -13.49
C LEU A 283 -5.20 11.89 -12.55
N LYS A 284 -6.18 12.64 -13.06
CA LYS A 284 -7.31 13.18 -12.28
C LYS A 284 -8.23 12.10 -11.71
N LYS A 285 -8.24 10.89 -12.28
CA LYS A 285 -8.97 9.74 -11.73
C LYS A 285 -8.29 9.14 -10.49
N VAL A 286 -7.01 9.48 -10.24
CA VAL A 286 -6.28 8.94 -9.10
C VAL A 286 -6.62 9.71 -7.84
N THR A 287 -7.11 9.00 -6.84
CA THR A 287 -7.37 9.56 -5.51
C THR A 287 -6.57 8.79 -4.46
N TYR A 288 -6.31 9.43 -3.34
CA TYR A 288 -5.59 8.84 -2.22
C TYR A 288 -6.44 8.92 -0.96
N SER A 289 -6.41 7.86 -0.15
CA SER A 289 -6.92 7.95 1.22
C SER A 289 -5.97 8.76 2.08
N ALA A 290 -6.51 9.39 3.13
CA ALA A 290 -5.71 9.99 4.18
C ALA A 290 -5.65 9.06 5.40
N CYS A 291 -4.59 9.20 6.22
CA CYS A 291 -4.45 8.45 7.48
C CYS A 291 -3.71 9.28 8.53
N CYS A 292 -4.18 9.24 9.75
CA CYS A 292 -3.38 9.54 10.93
C CYS A 292 -2.90 8.19 11.47
N HIS A 293 -1.68 7.79 11.12
CA HIS A 293 -1.08 6.56 11.62
C HIS A 293 -0.32 6.85 12.91
N VAL A 294 -0.67 6.14 13.98
CA VAL A 294 -0.01 6.29 15.29
C VAL A 294 0.58 4.97 15.74
N VAL A 295 1.83 5.00 16.15
CA VAL A 295 2.54 3.85 16.70
C VAL A 295 2.78 4.07 18.19
N PHE A 296 2.33 3.13 19.00
CA PHE A 296 2.60 3.08 20.44
C PHE A 296 3.60 1.97 20.74
N ALA A 297 4.77 2.33 21.28
CA ALA A 297 5.71 1.38 21.85
C ALA A 297 5.32 1.08 23.31
N LEU A 298 5.12 -0.20 23.65
CA LEU A 298 4.59 -0.62 24.93
C LEU A 298 5.57 -1.54 25.67
N PRO A 299 5.69 -1.42 27.00
CA PRO A 299 6.53 -2.30 27.81
C PRO A 299 5.92 -3.68 28.05
N CYS A 300 4.76 -3.98 27.49
CA CYS A 300 4.02 -5.21 27.74
C CYS A 300 3.23 -5.66 26.51
N LYS A 301 2.82 -6.92 26.48
CA LYS A 301 1.91 -7.46 25.47
C LYS A 301 0.46 -7.10 25.80
N VAL A 302 -0.27 -6.56 24.83
CA VAL A 302 -1.68 -6.16 24.96
C VAL A 302 -2.62 -6.91 24.03
N PHE A 303 -2.10 -7.45 22.92
CA PHE A 303 -2.88 -8.31 22.03
C PHE A 303 -3.07 -9.70 22.64
N PRO A 304 -4.28 -10.28 22.51
CA PRO A 304 -4.49 -11.68 22.91
C PRO A 304 -3.72 -12.61 21.96
N LYS A 305 -2.91 -13.50 22.53
CA LYS A 305 -2.14 -14.51 21.76
C LYS A 305 -1.23 -13.88 20.71
N ASP A 306 -0.97 -14.61 19.62
CA ASP A 306 -0.12 -14.21 18.50
C ASP A 306 -0.93 -13.57 17.37
N TRP A 307 -1.91 -12.75 17.68
CA TRP A 307 -2.67 -12.04 16.67
C TRP A 307 -1.85 -10.87 16.16
N TYR A 308 -1.78 -10.75 14.83
CA TYR A 308 -1.17 -9.62 14.17
C TYR A 308 -2.09 -8.40 14.18
N ALA A 309 -3.37 -8.59 13.82
CA ALA A 309 -4.28 -7.47 13.61
C ALA A 309 -5.66 -7.68 14.22
N LEU A 310 -6.26 -6.57 14.62
CA LEU A 310 -7.66 -6.43 14.95
C LEU A 310 -8.29 -5.49 13.94
N LEU A 311 -9.18 -6.01 13.08
CA LEU A 311 -9.91 -5.22 12.11
C LEU A 311 -11.21 -4.71 12.74
N THR A 312 -11.53 -3.45 12.50
CA THR A 312 -12.69 -2.80 13.12
C THR A 312 -13.75 -2.45 12.08
N PRO A 313 -14.77 -3.30 11.88
CA PRO A 313 -15.86 -3.02 10.96
C PRO A 313 -16.54 -1.67 11.23
N ARG A 314 -17.03 -1.00 10.19
CA ARG A 314 -17.67 0.33 10.32
C ARG A 314 -18.86 0.38 11.26
N PHE A 315 -19.56 -0.75 11.50
CA PHE A 315 -20.64 -0.81 12.49
C PHE A 315 -20.18 -0.59 13.94
N THR A 316 -18.89 -0.79 14.23
CA THR A 316 -18.28 -0.49 15.56
C THR A 316 -18.17 1.01 15.82
N LYS A 317 -18.32 1.84 14.79
CA LYS A 317 -18.08 3.29 14.81
C LYS A 317 -16.68 3.65 15.30
N ALA A 318 -15.71 2.77 15.09
CA ALA A 318 -14.32 3.01 15.45
C ALA A 318 -13.71 4.12 14.59
N MET A 319 -12.77 4.87 15.18
CA MET A 319 -11.93 5.81 14.44
C MET A 319 -10.85 5.09 13.64
N VAL A 320 -10.42 3.92 14.09
CA VAL A 320 -9.39 3.10 13.45
C VAL A 320 -10.02 2.06 12.53
N ALA A 321 -9.44 1.86 11.35
CA ALA A 321 -9.78 0.78 10.43
C ALA A 321 -9.19 -0.56 10.88
N GLY A 322 -8.11 -0.49 11.66
CA GLY A 322 -7.47 -1.63 12.27
C GLY A 322 -6.38 -1.21 13.25
N LEU A 323 -6.07 -2.16 14.13
CA LEU A 323 -4.94 -2.13 15.04
C LEU A 323 -4.02 -3.29 14.68
N SER A 324 -2.71 -3.13 14.76
CA SER A 324 -1.78 -4.25 14.57
C SER A 324 -0.67 -4.25 15.63
N ASP A 325 -0.26 -5.44 16.09
CA ASP A 325 0.97 -5.61 16.87
C ASP A 325 2.09 -6.03 15.92
N ASN A 326 2.91 -5.08 15.52
CA ASN A 326 4.00 -5.33 14.57
C ASN A 326 5.13 -6.18 15.16
N ALA A 327 5.20 -6.35 16.49
CA ALA A 327 6.16 -7.25 17.14
C ALA A 327 5.98 -8.74 16.73
N VAL A 328 4.84 -9.08 16.10
CA VAL A 328 4.56 -10.43 15.59
C VAL A 328 5.26 -10.70 14.25
N LYS A 329 5.61 -9.66 13.48
CA LYS A 329 6.21 -9.80 12.15
C LYS A 329 7.61 -10.41 12.17
N SER A 330 8.42 -9.99 13.13
CA SER A 330 9.80 -10.44 13.34
C SER A 330 10.24 -10.15 14.77
N GLN A 331 11.15 -10.96 15.29
CA GLN A 331 11.76 -10.76 16.62
C GLN A 331 12.53 -9.43 16.76
N TYR A 332 12.85 -8.77 15.65
CA TYR A 332 13.58 -7.50 15.64
C TYR A 332 12.66 -6.27 15.69
N TYR A 333 11.34 -6.44 15.55
CA TYR A 333 10.41 -5.30 15.54
C TYR A 333 10.17 -4.68 16.92
N ALA A 334 10.37 -5.44 18.01
CA ALA A 334 10.29 -4.91 19.37
C ALA A 334 11.17 -5.72 20.33
N PRO A 335 11.66 -5.12 21.42
CA PRO A 335 12.33 -5.85 22.47
C PRO A 335 11.45 -6.96 23.06
N SER A 336 12.08 -8.02 23.60
CA SER A 336 11.37 -9.16 24.18
C SER A 336 10.38 -8.72 25.27
N GLY A 337 9.15 -9.21 25.21
CA GLY A 337 8.08 -8.86 26.13
C GLY A 337 7.34 -7.54 25.80
N CYS A 338 7.84 -6.74 24.88
CA CYS A 338 7.23 -5.50 24.42
C CYS A 338 6.23 -5.73 23.28
N SER A 339 5.34 -4.76 23.05
CA SER A 339 4.44 -4.66 21.91
C SER A 339 4.67 -3.37 21.14
N GLN A 340 4.32 -3.40 19.86
CA GLN A 340 4.31 -2.22 19.01
C GLN A 340 2.96 -2.11 18.34
N ILE A 341 2.08 -1.28 18.90
CA ILE A 341 0.70 -1.14 18.41
C ILE A 341 0.61 -0.03 17.39
N SER A 342 0.31 -0.39 16.15
CA SER A 342 -0.01 0.53 15.07
C SER A 342 -1.52 0.73 14.97
N CYS A 343 -1.92 2.00 14.93
CA CYS A 343 -3.30 2.45 14.80
C CYS A 343 -3.49 3.10 13.42
N TRP A 344 -4.32 2.50 12.58
CA TRP A 344 -4.62 2.96 11.23
C TRP A 344 -6.00 3.60 11.23
N THR A 345 -6.08 4.93 11.13
CA THR A 345 -7.37 5.62 11.14
C THR A 345 -8.09 5.49 9.81
N TYR A 346 -9.41 5.40 9.86
CA TYR A 346 -10.23 5.58 8.65
C TYR A 346 -10.01 6.96 8.04
N GLU A 347 -10.04 7.03 6.71
CA GLU A 347 -9.93 8.29 5.96
C GLU A 347 -10.92 9.36 6.47
N ARG A 348 -12.16 8.98 6.78
CA ARG A 348 -13.21 9.91 7.26
C ARG A 348 -12.88 10.63 8.57
N PHE A 349 -11.95 10.11 9.39
CA PHE A 349 -11.46 10.75 10.61
C PHE A 349 -10.07 11.33 10.46
N ALA A 350 -9.32 10.90 9.45
CA ALA A 350 -7.91 11.25 9.29
C ALA A 350 -7.70 12.75 9.04
N HIS A 351 -8.61 13.40 8.31
CA HIS A 351 -8.48 14.82 8.02
C HIS A 351 -8.53 15.67 9.30
N GLU A 352 -9.54 15.42 10.13
CA GLU A 352 -9.68 16.10 11.42
C GLU A 352 -8.49 15.79 12.36
N LEU A 353 -8.15 14.51 12.52
CA LEU A 353 -7.02 14.10 13.36
C LEU A 353 -5.69 14.70 12.88
N ASN A 354 -5.46 14.77 11.57
CA ASN A 354 -4.21 15.32 11.02
C ASN A 354 -4.03 16.81 11.30
N ASP A 355 -5.08 17.53 11.66
CA ASP A 355 -5.05 18.96 12.00
C ASP A 355 -4.97 19.20 13.52
N MET A 356 -5.08 18.14 14.36
CA MET A 356 -4.92 18.21 15.82
C MET A 356 -3.45 18.22 16.24
N SER A 357 -3.19 18.65 17.47
CA SER A 357 -1.87 18.52 18.10
C SER A 357 -1.53 17.05 18.41
N ASP A 358 -0.25 16.75 18.55
CA ASP A 358 0.22 15.39 18.87
C ASP A 358 -0.37 14.85 20.19
N GLU A 359 -0.50 15.70 21.19
CA GLU A 359 -1.07 15.34 22.49
C GLU A 359 -2.58 15.04 22.41
N GLU A 360 -3.33 15.76 21.59
CA GLU A 360 -4.75 15.50 21.35
C GLU A 360 -4.94 14.17 20.61
N ILE A 361 -4.14 13.92 19.56
CA ILE A 361 -4.15 12.66 18.82
C ILE A 361 -3.80 11.49 19.73
N LYS A 362 -2.71 11.61 20.51
CA LYS A 362 -2.27 10.57 21.47
C LYS A 362 -3.42 10.22 22.44
N ARG A 363 -4.03 11.21 23.08
CA ARG A 363 -5.15 10.99 24.01
C ARG A 363 -6.36 10.35 23.35
N ALA A 364 -6.76 10.84 22.16
CA ALA A 364 -7.90 10.32 21.44
C ALA A 364 -7.69 8.84 21.05
N LEU A 365 -6.50 8.50 20.53
CA LEU A 365 -6.22 7.13 20.09
C LEU A 365 -5.90 6.16 21.23
N ILE A 366 -5.32 6.59 22.34
CA ILE A 366 -5.23 5.72 23.53
C ILE A 366 -6.64 5.33 24.01
N LYS A 367 -7.55 6.32 24.10
CA LYS A 367 -8.96 6.05 24.45
C LYS A 367 -9.63 5.11 23.47
N GLU A 368 -9.38 5.28 22.18
CA GLU A 368 -9.95 4.42 21.14
C GLU A 368 -9.39 3.00 21.21
N VAL A 369 -8.06 2.84 21.35
CA VAL A 369 -7.42 1.53 21.51
C VAL A 369 -7.95 0.77 22.73
N LYS A 370 -8.14 1.44 23.85
CA LYS A 370 -8.69 0.83 25.09
C LYS A 370 -10.10 0.26 24.93
N ARG A 371 -10.89 0.75 23.97
CA ARG A 371 -12.20 0.15 23.65
C ARG A 371 -12.08 -1.31 23.18
N PHE A 372 -10.96 -1.65 22.53
CA PHE A 372 -10.71 -2.97 21.97
C PHE A 372 -9.65 -3.75 22.74
N LEU A 373 -8.69 -3.06 23.31
CA LEU A 373 -7.57 -3.61 24.07
C LEU A 373 -7.51 -2.94 25.47
N PRO A 374 -8.33 -3.37 26.42
CA PRO A 374 -8.41 -2.72 27.75
C PRO A 374 -7.10 -2.72 28.54
N ALA A 375 -6.18 -3.66 28.22
CA ALA A 375 -4.85 -3.73 28.82
C ALA A 375 -3.86 -2.67 28.30
N MET A 376 -4.26 -1.81 27.34
CA MET A 376 -3.45 -0.72 26.83
C MET A 376 -3.06 0.24 27.95
N PRO A 377 -1.76 0.50 28.21
CA PRO A 377 -1.31 1.47 29.19
C PRO A 377 -1.76 2.90 28.84
N ASP A 378 -1.92 3.76 29.86
CA ASP A 378 -2.16 5.19 29.63
C ASP A 378 -0.90 5.91 29.11
N GLU A 379 0.27 5.44 29.55
CA GLU A 379 1.56 5.99 29.15
C GLU A 379 2.36 4.91 28.40
N PRO A 380 2.43 4.98 27.06
CA PRO A 380 3.37 4.19 26.27
C PRO A 380 4.82 4.64 26.52
N LEU A 381 5.81 3.79 26.22
CA LEU A 381 7.22 4.16 26.28
C LEU A 381 7.53 5.38 25.41
N PHE A 382 6.95 5.39 24.22
CA PHE A 382 6.89 6.56 23.34
C PHE A 382 5.75 6.40 22.32
N THR A 383 5.43 7.50 21.65
CA THR A 383 4.42 7.55 20.59
C THR A 383 5.02 8.24 19.37
N ASN A 384 4.84 7.65 18.19
CA ASN A 384 5.15 8.29 16.91
C ASN A 384 3.85 8.53 16.16
N ILE A 385 3.70 9.72 15.56
CA ILE A 385 2.50 10.15 14.85
C ILE A 385 2.87 10.54 13.42
N TYR A 386 2.21 9.90 12.45
CA TYR A 386 2.45 10.11 11.03
C TYR A 386 1.16 10.61 10.36
N ARG A 387 1.23 11.80 9.78
CA ARG A 387 0.12 12.48 9.12
C ARG A 387 0.20 12.27 7.62
N TRP A 388 -0.45 11.23 7.13
CA TRP A 388 -0.51 10.93 5.72
C TRP A 388 -1.73 11.58 5.08
N ARG A 389 -1.53 12.66 4.32
CA ARG A 389 -2.59 13.28 3.51
C ARG A 389 -2.85 12.52 2.21
N GLU A 390 -1.86 11.78 1.73
CA GLU A 390 -1.90 10.87 0.58
C GLU A 390 -1.28 9.53 1.01
N ALA A 391 -2.06 8.71 1.72
CA ALA A 391 -1.58 7.45 2.30
C ALA A 391 -1.56 6.33 1.25
N VAL A 392 -2.74 5.89 0.81
CA VAL A 392 -2.89 4.77 -0.12
C VAL A 392 -3.62 5.25 -1.36
N CYS A 393 -3.09 4.92 -2.54
CA CYS A 393 -3.80 5.13 -3.79
C CYS A 393 -5.07 4.27 -3.81
N ILE A 394 -6.21 4.92 -4.02
CA ILE A 394 -7.50 4.23 -4.15
C ILE A 394 -7.66 3.87 -5.62
N GLY A 395 -7.68 2.58 -5.91
CA GLY A 395 -7.97 2.06 -7.25
C GLY A 395 -9.46 2.17 -7.55
N GLN A 396 -9.93 3.39 -7.82
CA GLN A 396 -11.34 3.65 -8.09
C GLN A 396 -11.79 3.12 -9.47
N PRO A 397 -13.08 2.92 -9.70
CA PRO A 397 -13.60 2.46 -10.99
C PRO A 397 -13.13 3.32 -12.17
N GLY A 398 -12.71 2.67 -13.26
CA GLY A 398 -12.21 3.30 -14.48
C GLY A 398 -10.76 3.80 -14.44
N MET A 399 -10.07 3.67 -13.31
CA MET A 399 -8.66 4.06 -13.20
C MET A 399 -7.75 3.08 -13.97
N LEU A 400 -7.94 1.77 -13.76
CA LEU A 400 -7.11 0.76 -14.42
C LEU A 400 -7.25 0.81 -15.95
N THR A 401 -8.46 1.00 -16.44
CA THR A 401 -8.76 1.15 -17.88
C THR A 401 -7.99 2.34 -18.46
N ALA A 402 -8.07 3.52 -17.82
CA ALA A 402 -7.42 4.74 -18.30
C ALA A 402 -5.88 4.59 -18.41
N PHE A 403 -5.25 3.96 -17.41
CA PHE A 403 -3.79 3.76 -17.44
C PHE A 403 -3.35 2.61 -18.35
N THR A 404 -4.20 1.60 -18.57
CA THR A 404 -3.92 0.54 -19.54
C THR A 404 -3.80 1.11 -20.94
N GLU A 405 -4.67 2.04 -21.34
CA GLU A 405 -4.61 2.73 -22.64
C GLU A 405 -3.28 3.51 -22.82
N ILE A 406 -2.84 4.24 -21.79
CA ILE A 406 -1.55 4.97 -21.81
C ILE A 406 -0.37 4.01 -21.95
N LYS A 407 -0.37 2.90 -21.18
CA LYS A 407 0.69 1.89 -21.24
C LYS A 407 0.75 1.18 -22.58
N GLN A 408 -0.39 0.84 -23.18
CA GLN A 408 -0.49 0.22 -24.50
C GLN A 408 0.02 1.16 -25.61
N GLY A 409 -0.15 2.47 -25.43
CA GLY A 409 0.48 3.49 -26.29
C GLY A 409 2.00 3.61 -26.12
N HIS A 410 2.62 2.87 -25.19
CA HIS A 410 4.06 2.88 -24.88
C HIS A 410 4.60 4.29 -24.62
N TYR A 411 3.80 5.14 -23.95
CA TYR A 411 4.17 6.53 -23.62
C TYR A 411 4.57 7.40 -24.84
N ARG A 412 4.04 7.12 -26.03
CA ARG A 412 4.45 7.79 -27.26
C ARG A 412 3.96 9.23 -27.42
N ASP A 413 2.98 9.62 -26.60
CA ASP A 413 2.37 10.96 -26.68
C ASP A 413 3.33 12.10 -26.27
N VAL A 414 4.33 11.78 -25.41
CA VAL A 414 5.39 12.72 -25.01
C VAL A 414 6.74 12.03 -25.12
N GLY A 415 7.54 12.44 -26.09
CA GLY A 415 8.87 11.88 -26.28
C GLY A 415 9.77 12.11 -25.06
N GLY A 416 10.37 11.02 -24.55
CA GLY A 416 11.26 11.06 -23.38
C GLY A 416 10.57 11.14 -22.02
N LEU A 417 9.23 11.04 -21.94
CA LEU A 417 8.51 10.97 -20.66
C LEU A 417 7.96 9.57 -20.39
N TYR A 418 8.34 8.95 -19.28
CA TYR A 418 7.88 7.62 -18.89
C TYR A 418 7.37 7.65 -17.44
N LEU A 419 6.07 7.46 -17.25
CA LEU A 419 5.47 7.53 -15.92
C LEU A 419 5.85 6.32 -15.07
N ALA A 420 6.10 6.55 -13.78
CA ALA A 420 6.27 5.52 -12.76
C ALA A 420 5.45 5.86 -11.51
N GLY A 421 4.80 4.87 -10.92
CA GLY A 421 3.97 5.04 -9.74
C GLY A 421 2.99 3.88 -9.57
N GLU A 422 2.54 3.65 -8.35
CA GLU A 422 1.61 2.55 -8.03
C GLU A 422 0.26 2.67 -8.75
N TYR A 423 -0.16 3.87 -9.10
CA TYR A 423 -1.45 4.15 -9.75
C TYR A 423 -1.53 3.65 -11.20
N LEU A 424 -0.40 3.29 -11.81
CA LEU A 424 -0.36 2.75 -13.17
C LEU A 424 -0.88 1.31 -13.28
N ASN A 425 -1.05 0.63 -12.16
CA ASN A 425 -1.53 -0.74 -12.05
C ASN A 425 -2.51 -0.86 -10.86
N MET A 426 -2.83 -2.06 -10.39
CA MET A 426 -3.55 -2.20 -9.11
C MET A 426 -2.67 -1.69 -7.98
N PRO A 427 -3.06 -0.61 -7.26
CA PRO A 427 -2.20 0.10 -6.31
C PRO A 427 -1.58 -0.81 -5.25
N SER A 428 -0.24 -0.83 -5.21
CA SER A 428 0.55 -1.64 -4.28
C SER A 428 2.02 -1.25 -4.36
N VAL A 429 2.83 -1.72 -3.42
CA VAL A 429 4.30 -1.54 -3.50
C VAL A 429 4.88 -2.33 -4.69
N GLU A 430 4.31 -3.49 -5.02
CA GLU A 430 4.67 -4.25 -6.22
C GLU A 430 4.44 -3.43 -7.50
N SER A 431 3.27 -2.81 -7.60
CA SER A 431 2.92 -1.96 -8.74
C SER A 431 3.83 -0.75 -8.86
N ALA A 432 4.26 -0.17 -7.73
CA ALA A 432 5.26 0.89 -7.72
C ALA A 432 6.60 0.39 -8.26
N ALA A 433 7.14 -0.72 -7.75
CA ALA A 433 8.39 -1.31 -8.20
C ALA A 433 8.33 -1.70 -9.68
N TYR A 434 7.27 -2.43 -10.08
CA TYR A 434 7.05 -2.87 -11.46
C TYR A 434 7.00 -1.69 -12.42
N SER A 435 6.24 -0.64 -12.10
CA SER A 435 6.13 0.54 -12.96
C SER A 435 7.45 1.26 -13.15
N GLY A 436 8.30 1.32 -12.11
CA GLY A 436 9.64 1.87 -12.20
C GLY A 436 10.54 1.08 -13.14
N VAL A 437 10.54 -0.25 -13.00
CA VAL A 437 11.28 -1.15 -13.91
C VAL A 437 10.77 -1.01 -15.35
N PHE A 438 9.45 -1.01 -15.54
CA PHE A 438 8.83 -0.89 -16.86
C PHE A 438 9.15 0.44 -17.53
N ALA A 439 9.05 1.57 -16.81
CA ALA A 439 9.38 2.89 -17.33
C ALA A 439 10.87 2.98 -17.75
N ALA A 440 11.76 2.42 -16.94
CA ALA A 440 13.19 2.37 -17.25
C ALA A 440 13.49 1.53 -18.50
N GLN A 441 12.87 0.35 -18.63
CA GLN A 441 13.02 -0.51 -19.81
C GLN A 441 12.47 0.17 -21.06
N ALA A 442 11.29 0.80 -20.99
CA ALA A 442 10.72 1.54 -22.09
C ALA A 442 11.63 2.70 -22.54
N ALA A 443 12.27 3.40 -21.60
CA ALA A 443 13.23 4.46 -21.90
C ALA A 443 14.53 3.97 -22.58
N LEU A 444 14.97 2.75 -22.28
CA LEU A 444 16.17 2.15 -22.86
C LEU A 444 15.93 1.62 -24.29
N HIS A 445 14.71 1.30 -24.65
CA HIS A 445 14.35 0.70 -25.95
C HIS A 445 13.82 1.71 -26.97
N ASN A 446 13.59 2.97 -26.59
CA ASN A 446 13.16 4.08 -27.44
C ASN A 446 14.25 5.15 -27.59
#